data_30117e607f43455a16754eec6c2aa9b4
#
_entry.id   30117e607f43455a16754eec6c2aa9b4
#
_cell.length_a   1.000
_cell.length_b   1.000
_cell.length_c   1.000
_cell.angle_alpha   90.00
_cell.angle_beta   90.00
_cell.angle_gamma   90.00
#
_symmetry.space_group_name_H-M   'P 1'
#
loop_
_entity.id
_entity.type
_entity.pdbx_description
1 polymer ?
#
loop_
_entity_poly.entity_id
_entity_poly.type
_entity_poly.pdbx_seq_one_letter_code
_entity_poly.pdbx_strand_id
1 'polypeptide(L)'
;MDNWYALRTAISNEKYDEAISLLQKLSKGIVSDRRTFYSSLLVLTKVGYISEVKQIIKDTYSSKNDEDVKRMIYNSMSEYESIKNLSDEQIDIVNKCIEMIRESLANEEYELVYDLCEWGYYVSQLPIFLYYEGKCFFKCHNYAVADELLLKYVELGSDKASKAYLYLARIYELKGNKNKYLKYKKKLEVAEMASFNSFYFYDLSNKKIDRQKYYLQLTNLNI
;
A
#
# COMPACT_ATOMS: atom_id res chain seq x y z
N MET A 1 -20.59 13.44 20.14
CA MET A 1 -19.50 12.44 19.94
C MET A 1 -18.75 12.82 18.67
N ASP A 2 -17.43 12.86 18.72
CA ASP A 2 -16.64 13.23 17.54
C ASP A 2 -16.82 12.18 16.44
N ASN A 3 -17.26 12.60 15.25
CA ASN A 3 -17.51 11.69 14.12
C ASN A 3 -16.25 10.94 13.69
N TRP A 4 -15.06 11.53 13.90
CA TRP A 4 -13.77 10.87 13.58
C TRP A 4 -13.46 9.76 14.58
N TYR A 5 -13.79 9.93 15.85
CA TYR A 5 -13.68 8.86 16.86
C TYR A 5 -14.65 7.72 16.55
N ALA A 6 -15.91 8.04 16.20
CA ALA A 6 -16.89 7.04 15.81
C ALA A 6 -16.44 6.25 14.58
N LEU A 7 -15.87 6.91 13.56
CA LEU A 7 -15.32 6.27 12.37
C LEU A 7 -14.17 5.29 12.71
N ARG A 8 -13.21 5.72 13.55
CA ARG A 8 -12.13 4.83 14.00
C ARG A 8 -12.67 3.61 14.72
N THR A 9 -13.65 3.81 15.61
CA THR A 9 -14.28 2.72 16.36
C THR A 9 -15.02 1.76 15.44
N ALA A 10 -15.76 2.28 14.45
CA ALA A 10 -16.46 1.44 13.48
C ALA A 10 -15.49 0.58 12.65
N ILE A 11 -14.39 1.16 12.14
CA ILE A 11 -13.35 0.43 11.40
C ILE A 11 -12.69 -0.63 12.30
N SER A 12 -12.30 -0.27 13.53
CA SER A 12 -11.65 -1.21 14.48
C SER A 12 -12.54 -2.38 14.88
N ASN A 13 -13.86 -2.17 14.89
CA ASN A 13 -14.85 -3.20 15.24
C ASN A 13 -15.41 -3.92 13.99
N GLU A 14 -14.82 -3.73 12.81
CA GLU A 14 -15.28 -4.31 11.53
C GLU A 14 -16.73 -3.95 11.15
N LYS A 15 -17.26 -2.85 11.67
CA LYS A 15 -18.59 -2.32 11.34
C LYS A 15 -18.53 -1.47 10.08
N TYR A 16 -18.25 -2.10 8.95
CA TYR A 16 -17.91 -1.40 7.72
C TYR A 16 -19.07 -0.59 7.13
N ASP A 17 -20.32 -1.06 7.26
CA ASP A 17 -21.51 -0.30 6.82
C ASP A 17 -21.70 0.99 7.61
N GLU A 18 -21.44 0.95 8.94
CA GLU A 18 -21.44 2.13 9.80
C GLU A 18 -20.30 3.09 9.40
N ALA A 19 -19.11 2.56 9.16
CA ALA A 19 -17.96 3.33 8.70
C ALA A 19 -18.21 4.02 7.36
N ILE A 20 -18.84 3.33 6.40
CA ILE A 20 -19.22 3.89 5.09
C ILE A 20 -20.22 5.05 5.28
N SER A 21 -21.24 4.86 6.10
CA SER A 21 -22.23 5.90 6.38
C SER A 21 -21.61 7.15 7.00
N LEU A 22 -20.64 6.97 7.90
CA LEU A 22 -19.89 8.08 8.51
C LEU A 22 -18.98 8.77 7.47
N LEU A 23 -18.27 8.01 6.65
CA LEU A 23 -17.41 8.55 5.60
C LEU A 23 -18.20 9.34 4.56
N GLN A 24 -19.38 8.87 4.15
CA GLN A 24 -20.28 9.59 3.23
C GLN A 24 -20.76 10.92 3.80
N LYS A 25 -20.96 11.02 5.12
CA LYS A 25 -21.28 12.29 5.78
C LYS A 25 -20.07 13.21 5.83
N LEU A 26 -18.89 12.68 6.16
CA LEU A 26 -17.66 13.45 6.30
C LEU A 26 -17.09 13.94 4.95
N SER A 27 -17.35 13.20 3.86
CA SER A 27 -16.87 13.56 2.51
C SER A 27 -17.56 14.79 1.93
N LYS A 28 -18.74 15.16 2.40
CA LYS A 28 -19.51 16.32 1.92
C LYS A 28 -18.97 17.66 2.40
N GLY A 29 -17.99 17.66 3.29
CA GLY A 29 -17.38 18.85 3.87
C GLY A 29 -15.86 18.87 3.75
N ILE A 30 -15.24 19.82 4.47
CA ILE A 30 -13.77 19.85 4.57
C ILE A 30 -13.34 18.70 5.49
N VAL A 31 -12.53 17.79 4.95
CA VAL A 31 -11.98 16.68 5.71
C VAL A 31 -10.91 17.21 6.66
N SER A 32 -11.26 17.38 7.94
CA SER A 32 -10.37 17.92 8.97
C SER A 32 -9.36 16.88 9.48
N ASP A 33 -9.76 15.62 9.64
CA ASP A 33 -8.87 14.49 9.94
C ASP A 33 -8.63 13.65 8.67
N ARG A 34 -7.77 14.16 7.79
CA ARG A 34 -7.40 13.49 6.54
C ARG A 34 -6.80 12.11 6.77
N ARG A 35 -6.03 11.95 7.84
CA ARG A 35 -5.35 10.71 8.17
C ARG A 35 -6.37 9.59 8.43
N THR A 36 -7.33 9.81 9.32
CA THR A 36 -8.39 8.84 9.60
C THR A 36 -9.26 8.60 8.37
N PHE A 37 -9.60 9.64 7.61
CA PHE A 37 -10.43 9.52 6.42
C PHE A 37 -9.78 8.60 5.37
N TYR A 38 -8.58 8.91 4.91
CA TYR A 38 -7.93 8.15 3.85
C TYR A 38 -7.48 6.76 4.29
N SER A 39 -7.04 6.57 5.54
CA SER A 39 -6.72 5.23 6.04
C SER A 39 -7.97 4.34 6.13
N SER A 40 -9.12 4.89 6.50
CA SER A 40 -10.39 4.16 6.50
C SER A 40 -10.79 3.73 5.08
N LEU A 41 -10.63 4.61 4.08
CA LEU A 41 -10.88 4.26 2.67
C LEU A 41 -9.96 3.13 2.19
N LEU A 42 -8.67 3.16 2.57
CA LEU A 42 -7.74 2.08 2.25
C LEU A 42 -8.16 0.75 2.89
N VAL A 43 -8.58 0.75 4.15
CA VAL A 43 -9.11 -0.45 4.81
C VAL A 43 -10.33 -0.99 4.07
N LEU A 44 -11.31 -0.13 3.79
CA LEU A 44 -12.53 -0.53 3.07
C LEU A 44 -12.23 -1.08 1.67
N THR A 45 -11.27 -0.50 0.97
CA THR A 45 -10.79 -1.02 -0.32
C THR A 45 -10.26 -2.44 -0.18
N LYS A 46 -9.44 -2.69 0.83
CA LYS A 46 -8.81 -3.99 1.10
C LYS A 46 -9.80 -5.07 1.55
N VAL A 47 -10.94 -4.69 2.09
CA VAL A 47 -12.03 -5.62 2.45
C VAL A 47 -13.14 -5.69 1.41
N GLY A 48 -12.96 -5.04 0.26
CA GLY A 48 -13.81 -5.23 -0.93
C GLY A 48 -14.94 -4.24 -1.15
N TYR A 49 -15.06 -3.18 -0.36
CA TYR A 49 -16.08 -2.11 -0.55
C TYR A 49 -15.67 -1.12 -1.65
N ILE A 50 -15.32 -1.64 -2.83
CA ILE A 50 -14.73 -0.86 -3.93
C ILE A 50 -15.70 0.20 -4.47
N SER A 51 -16.98 -0.14 -4.65
CA SER A 51 -18.00 0.74 -5.20
C SER A 51 -18.27 1.93 -4.30
N GLU A 52 -18.40 1.68 -3.00
CA GLU A 52 -18.64 2.68 -1.97
C GLU A 52 -17.47 3.64 -1.83
N VAL A 53 -16.25 3.10 -1.82
CA VAL A 53 -15.02 3.90 -1.76
C VAL A 53 -14.88 4.78 -3.01
N LYS A 54 -15.14 4.26 -4.21
CA LYS A 54 -15.14 5.07 -5.46
C LYS A 54 -16.12 6.25 -5.36
N GLN A 55 -17.32 6.01 -4.84
CA GLN A 55 -18.33 7.06 -4.69
C GLN A 55 -17.90 8.11 -3.66
N ILE A 56 -17.40 7.67 -2.49
CA ILE A 56 -16.93 8.58 -1.44
C ILE A 56 -15.78 9.46 -1.96
N ILE A 57 -14.79 8.89 -2.69
CA ILE A 57 -13.69 9.67 -3.26
C ILE A 57 -14.20 10.71 -4.25
N LYS A 58 -15.18 10.35 -5.09
CA LYS A 58 -15.79 11.25 -6.06
C LYS A 58 -16.50 12.42 -5.40
N ASP A 59 -17.15 12.17 -4.25
CA ASP A 59 -17.92 13.17 -3.50
C ASP A 59 -17.04 14.03 -2.58
N THR A 60 -15.77 13.63 -2.39
CA THR A 60 -14.88 14.31 -1.47
C THR A 60 -14.26 15.55 -2.08
N TYR A 61 -14.40 16.68 -1.37
CA TYR A 61 -13.63 17.89 -1.70
C TYR A 61 -12.13 17.60 -1.53
N SER A 62 -11.38 17.73 -2.62
CA SER A 62 -9.95 17.41 -2.61
C SER A 62 -9.09 18.65 -2.78
N SER A 63 -8.01 18.71 -2.00
CA SER A 63 -6.90 19.61 -2.26
C SER A 63 -5.89 18.93 -3.21
N LYS A 64 -5.03 19.73 -3.86
CA LYS A 64 -3.95 19.22 -4.71
C LYS A 64 -3.01 18.22 -3.99
N ASN A 65 -2.94 18.28 -2.64
CA ASN A 65 -2.13 17.37 -1.84
C ASN A 65 -2.76 15.96 -1.67
N ASP A 66 -4.03 15.79 -2.01
CA ASP A 66 -4.76 14.52 -1.85
C ASP A 66 -4.60 13.59 -3.06
N GLU A 67 -4.08 14.09 -4.19
CA GLU A 67 -3.95 13.31 -5.43
C GLU A 67 -3.06 12.06 -5.29
N ASP A 68 -1.94 12.17 -4.55
CA ASP A 68 -1.07 11.03 -4.31
C ASP A 68 -1.76 9.95 -3.45
N VAL A 69 -2.56 10.35 -2.46
CA VAL A 69 -3.33 9.41 -1.62
C VAL A 69 -4.47 8.78 -2.42
N LYS A 70 -5.17 9.56 -3.23
CA LYS A 70 -6.22 9.03 -4.12
C LYS A 70 -5.66 7.99 -5.08
N ARG A 71 -4.49 8.26 -5.67
CA ARG A 71 -3.81 7.29 -6.52
C ARG A 71 -3.48 6.00 -5.76
N MET A 72 -2.98 6.07 -4.52
CA MET A 72 -2.73 4.89 -3.70
C MET A 72 -4.01 4.07 -3.48
N ILE A 73 -5.15 4.72 -3.26
CA ILE A 73 -6.44 4.03 -3.10
C ILE A 73 -6.85 3.37 -4.42
N TYR A 74 -6.73 4.05 -5.57
CA TYR A 74 -7.02 3.44 -6.87
C TYR A 74 -6.09 2.27 -7.18
N ASN A 75 -4.80 2.37 -6.86
CA ASN A 75 -3.87 1.26 -6.99
C ASN A 75 -4.27 0.09 -6.10
N SER A 76 -4.68 0.36 -4.85
CA SER A 76 -5.18 -0.68 -3.94
C SER A 76 -6.45 -1.37 -4.48
N MET A 77 -7.34 -0.64 -5.15
CA MET A 77 -8.49 -1.24 -5.84
C MET A 77 -8.06 -2.16 -6.98
N SER A 78 -7.08 -1.75 -7.78
CA SER A 78 -6.54 -2.56 -8.87
C SER A 78 -5.84 -3.82 -8.34
N GLU A 79 -5.06 -3.69 -7.27
CA GLU A 79 -4.44 -4.83 -6.60
C GLU A 79 -5.49 -5.81 -6.05
N TYR A 80 -6.56 -5.30 -5.45
CA TYR A 80 -7.68 -6.13 -4.98
C TYR A 80 -8.29 -6.97 -6.10
N GLU A 81 -8.61 -6.34 -7.22
CA GLU A 81 -9.19 -7.07 -8.37
C GLU A 81 -8.21 -8.10 -8.94
N SER A 82 -6.92 -7.78 -8.98
CA SER A 82 -5.89 -8.72 -9.42
C SER A 82 -5.81 -9.93 -8.50
N ILE A 83 -5.77 -9.74 -7.19
CA ILE A 83 -5.71 -10.82 -6.19
C ILE A 83 -6.97 -11.70 -6.26
N LYS A 84 -8.15 -11.08 -6.42
CA LYS A 84 -9.43 -11.80 -6.54
C LYS A 84 -9.46 -12.77 -7.71
N ASN A 85 -8.73 -12.46 -8.78
CA ASN A 85 -8.67 -13.28 -10.00
C ASN A 85 -7.60 -14.39 -9.93
N LEU A 86 -6.74 -14.42 -8.91
CA LEU A 86 -5.76 -15.49 -8.74
C LEU A 86 -6.44 -16.78 -8.23
N SER A 87 -5.93 -17.93 -8.68
CA SER A 87 -6.29 -19.22 -8.10
C SER A 87 -5.69 -19.41 -6.70
N ASP A 88 -6.19 -20.38 -5.92
CA ASP A 88 -5.62 -20.70 -4.60
C ASP A 88 -4.16 -21.10 -4.70
N GLU A 89 -3.81 -21.89 -5.72
CA GLU A 89 -2.43 -22.29 -5.98
C GLU A 89 -1.51 -21.09 -6.29
N GLN A 90 -1.99 -20.15 -7.10
CA GLN A 90 -1.23 -18.92 -7.39
C GLN A 90 -1.01 -18.06 -6.14
N ILE A 91 -2.01 -17.98 -5.27
CA ILE A 91 -1.89 -17.23 -4.00
C ILE A 91 -0.87 -17.90 -3.09
N ASP A 92 -0.87 -19.24 -2.99
CA ASP A 92 0.11 -19.96 -2.19
C ASP A 92 1.53 -19.76 -2.72
N ILE A 93 1.71 -19.77 -4.04
CA ILE A 93 2.99 -19.45 -4.69
C ILE A 93 3.43 -18.04 -4.34
N VAL A 94 2.57 -17.03 -4.50
CA VAL A 94 2.87 -15.63 -4.19
C VAL A 94 3.31 -15.46 -2.73
N ASN A 95 2.59 -16.09 -1.80
CA ASN A 95 2.90 -16.02 -0.38
C ASN A 95 4.26 -16.62 -0.07
N LYS A 96 4.56 -17.81 -0.59
CA LYS A 96 5.86 -18.47 -0.45
C LYS A 96 6.99 -17.63 -1.04
N CYS A 97 6.80 -17.08 -2.24
CA CYS A 97 7.77 -16.19 -2.86
C CYS A 97 8.08 -14.99 -1.95
N ILE A 98 7.06 -14.33 -1.39
CA ILE A 98 7.25 -13.16 -0.51
C ILE A 98 8.00 -13.55 0.78
N GLU A 99 7.69 -14.70 1.38
CA GLU A 99 8.41 -15.20 2.55
C GLU A 99 9.89 -15.45 2.22
N MET A 100 10.17 -16.21 1.17
CA MET A 100 11.54 -16.51 0.73
C MET A 100 12.31 -15.23 0.36
N ILE A 101 11.68 -14.29 -0.36
CA ILE A 101 12.30 -12.99 -0.68
C ILE A 101 12.74 -12.25 0.59
N ARG A 102 11.92 -12.27 1.64
CA ARG A 102 12.25 -11.60 2.90
C ARG A 102 13.43 -12.23 3.60
N GLU A 103 13.46 -13.56 3.66
CA GLU A 103 14.57 -14.33 4.23
C GLU A 103 15.85 -14.10 3.44
N SER A 104 15.79 -14.22 2.10
CA SER A 104 16.94 -14.01 1.23
C SER A 104 17.47 -12.57 1.26
N LEU A 105 16.58 -11.56 1.40
CA LEU A 105 17.01 -10.17 1.62
C LEU A 105 17.71 -9.96 2.96
N ALA A 106 17.33 -10.70 4.00
CA ALA A 106 17.98 -10.66 5.31
C ALA A 106 19.34 -11.36 5.28
N ASN A 107 19.47 -12.42 4.48
CA ASN A 107 20.70 -13.19 4.28
C ASN A 107 21.62 -12.63 3.19
N GLU A 108 21.22 -11.53 2.52
CA GLU A 108 21.96 -10.91 1.42
C GLU A 108 22.13 -11.82 0.18
N GLU A 109 21.20 -12.76 -0.04
CA GLU A 109 21.15 -13.68 -1.17
C GLU A 109 20.44 -13.01 -2.37
N TYR A 110 21.07 -11.99 -2.95
CA TYR A 110 20.42 -11.07 -3.89
C TYR A 110 20.03 -11.70 -5.23
N GLU A 111 20.80 -12.70 -5.72
CA GLU A 111 20.47 -13.43 -6.94
C GLU A 111 19.17 -14.21 -6.78
N LEU A 112 19.00 -14.88 -5.63
CA LEU A 112 17.77 -15.60 -5.32
C LEU A 112 16.57 -14.65 -5.19
N VAL A 113 16.78 -13.46 -4.61
CA VAL A 113 15.72 -12.43 -4.52
C VAL A 113 15.26 -12.02 -5.92
N TYR A 114 16.19 -11.82 -6.86
CA TYR A 114 15.87 -11.47 -8.23
C TYR A 114 15.00 -12.55 -8.89
N ASP A 115 15.44 -13.81 -8.87
CA ASP A 115 14.72 -14.94 -9.47
C ASP A 115 13.31 -15.11 -8.88
N LEU A 116 13.18 -14.99 -7.56
CA LEU A 116 11.89 -15.06 -6.86
C LEU A 116 10.96 -13.89 -7.24
N CYS A 117 11.49 -12.69 -7.42
CA CYS A 117 10.70 -11.54 -7.84
C CYS A 117 10.22 -11.68 -9.29
N GLU A 118 11.07 -12.13 -10.21
CA GLU A 118 10.69 -12.40 -11.60
C GLU A 118 9.59 -13.46 -11.66
N TRP A 119 9.78 -14.58 -10.97
CA TRP A 119 8.81 -15.66 -10.98
C TRP A 119 7.48 -15.26 -10.33
N GLY A 120 7.52 -14.63 -9.16
CA GLY A 120 6.32 -14.17 -8.48
C GLY A 120 5.53 -13.15 -9.30
N TYR A 121 6.23 -12.24 -9.98
CA TYR A 121 5.61 -11.29 -10.91
C TYR A 121 5.02 -11.99 -12.14
N TYR A 122 5.72 -12.97 -12.71
CA TYR A 122 5.22 -13.75 -13.84
C TYR A 122 3.92 -14.47 -13.50
N VAL A 123 3.84 -15.11 -12.32
CA VAL A 123 2.67 -15.87 -11.87
C VAL A 123 1.46 -15.00 -11.57
N SER A 124 1.69 -13.81 -11.00
CA SER A 124 0.61 -13.02 -10.39
C SER A 124 0.38 -11.64 -11.00
N GLN A 125 1.35 -11.10 -11.70
CA GLN A 125 1.41 -9.71 -12.18
C GLN A 125 1.23 -8.66 -11.05
N LEU A 126 1.46 -9.06 -9.78
CA LEU A 126 1.29 -8.16 -8.65
C LEU A 126 2.48 -7.19 -8.53
N PRO A 127 2.21 -5.87 -8.40
CA PRO A 127 3.27 -4.86 -8.33
C PRO A 127 4.24 -5.02 -7.16
N ILE A 128 3.85 -5.74 -6.09
CA ILE A 128 4.68 -5.93 -4.91
C ILE A 128 6.06 -6.53 -5.23
N PHE A 129 6.17 -7.34 -6.28
CA PHE A 129 7.45 -7.91 -6.71
C PHE A 129 8.39 -6.85 -7.27
N LEU A 130 7.88 -5.82 -7.97
CA LEU A 130 8.69 -4.68 -8.42
C LEU A 130 9.28 -3.89 -7.23
N TYR A 131 8.54 -3.80 -6.12
CA TYR A 131 9.06 -3.19 -4.90
C TYR A 131 10.22 -3.99 -4.31
N TYR A 132 10.07 -5.31 -4.17
CA TYR A 132 11.12 -6.14 -3.59
C TYR A 132 12.36 -6.20 -4.48
N GLU A 133 12.17 -6.29 -5.79
CA GLU A 133 13.26 -6.23 -6.77
C GLU A 133 13.99 -4.88 -6.71
N GLY A 134 13.26 -3.76 -6.71
CA GLY A 134 13.82 -2.41 -6.54
C GLY A 134 14.57 -2.25 -5.22
N LYS A 135 14.06 -2.83 -4.11
CA LYS A 135 14.76 -2.88 -2.82
C LYS A 135 16.04 -3.71 -2.90
N CYS A 136 16.03 -4.84 -3.60
CA CYS A 136 17.20 -5.67 -3.84
C CYS A 136 18.29 -4.89 -4.57
N PHE A 137 17.97 -4.28 -5.71
CA PHE A 137 18.92 -3.47 -6.46
C PHE A 137 19.45 -2.25 -5.68
N PHE A 138 18.62 -1.65 -4.83
CA PHE A 138 19.08 -0.59 -3.92
C PHE A 138 20.16 -1.11 -2.95
N LYS A 139 19.96 -2.29 -2.36
CA LYS A 139 20.95 -2.93 -1.46
C LYS A 139 22.23 -3.30 -2.19
N CYS A 140 22.14 -3.71 -3.45
CA CYS A 140 23.29 -3.95 -4.33
C CYS A 140 23.94 -2.67 -4.87
N HIS A 141 23.55 -1.48 -4.41
CA HIS A 141 24.06 -0.18 -4.88
C HIS A 141 23.79 0.12 -6.37
N ASN A 142 22.96 -0.67 -7.04
CA ASN A 142 22.51 -0.39 -8.41
C ASN A 142 21.32 0.59 -8.39
N TYR A 143 21.62 1.84 -8.08
CA TYR A 143 20.61 2.89 -7.92
C TYR A 143 19.88 3.28 -9.20
N ALA A 144 20.42 2.94 -10.37
CA ALA A 144 19.75 3.23 -11.65
C ALA A 144 18.55 2.30 -11.84
N VAL A 145 18.76 1.00 -11.71
CA VAL A 145 17.69 -0.01 -11.83
C VAL A 145 16.70 0.09 -10.67
N ALA A 146 17.20 0.31 -9.44
CA ALA A 146 16.34 0.52 -8.27
C ALA A 146 15.38 1.71 -8.46
N ASP A 147 15.87 2.84 -9.02
CA ASP A 147 15.07 4.02 -9.32
C ASP A 147 13.91 3.69 -10.29
N GLU A 148 14.22 3.00 -11.39
CA GLU A 148 13.24 2.59 -12.40
C GLU A 148 12.15 1.68 -11.84
N LEU A 149 12.53 0.61 -11.15
CA LEU A 149 11.61 -0.37 -10.58
C LEU A 149 10.72 0.25 -9.48
N LEU A 150 11.30 1.05 -8.60
CA LEU A 150 10.55 1.71 -7.54
C LEU A 150 9.61 2.80 -8.09
N LEU A 151 10.00 3.50 -9.17
CA LEU A 151 9.10 4.43 -9.86
C LEU A 151 7.92 3.69 -10.49
N LYS A 152 8.18 2.58 -11.19
CA LYS A 152 7.13 1.74 -11.75
C LYS A 152 6.21 1.19 -10.65
N TYR A 153 6.79 0.76 -9.52
CA TYR A 153 5.98 0.29 -8.40
C TYR A 153 5.05 1.37 -7.85
N VAL A 154 5.51 2.60 -7.59
CA VAL A 154 4.66 3.65 -7.01
C VAL A 154 3.57 4.18 -7.97
N GLU A 155 3.66 3.82 -9.25
CA GLU A 155 2.60 4.06 -10.24
C GLU A 155 1.51 2.98 -10.20
N LEU A 156 1.85 1.74 -9.85
CA LEU A 156 0.98 0.57 -9.96
C LEU A 156 0.57 0.00 -8.59
N GLY A 157 1.45 0.07 -7.60
CA GLY A 157 1.27 -0.55 -6.28
C GLY A 157 0.83 0.43 -5.19
N SER A 158 0.35 -0.10 -4.08
CA SER A 158 -0.13 0.68 -2.94
C SER A 158 0.52 0.31 -1.61
N ASP A 159 0.65 -0.96 -1.29
CA ASP A 159 0.95 -1.45 0.07
C ASP A 159 2.31 -1.02 0.61
N LYS A 160 3.33 -0.92 -0.22
CA LYS A 160 4.68 -0.49 0.17
C LYS A 160 5.03 0.91 -0.36
N ALA A 161 4.04 1.71 -0.75
CA ALA A 161 4.29 3.01 -1.37
C ALA A 161 5.13 3.93 -0.49
N SER A 162 4.89 4.00 0.83
CA SER A 162 5.72 4.77 1.76
C SER A 162 7.17 4.30 1.77
N LYS A 163 7.40 2.97 1.80
CA LYS A 163 8.76 2.40 1.76
C LYS A 163 9.44 2.66 0.41
N ALA A 164 8.70 2.57 -0.70
CA ALA A 164 9.24 2.88 -2.02
C ALA A 164 9.64 4.36 -2.13
N TYR A 165 8.81 5.28 -1.63
CA TYR A 165 9.18 6.71 -1.58
C TYR A 165 10.40 6.98 -0.69
N LEU A 166 10.57 6.25 0.40
CA LEU A 166 11.77 6.32 1.24
C LEU A 166 13.02 5.96 0.44
N TYR A 167 13.01 4.83 -0.29
CA TYR A 167 14.12 4.43 -1.14
C TYR A 167 14.39 5.42 -2.27
N LEU A 168 13.35 5.92 -2.95
CA LEU A 168 13.48 6.94 -4.00
C LEU A 168 14.11 8.23 -3.46
N ALA A 169 13.64 8.72 -2.30
CA ALA A 169 14.24 9.88 -1.64
C ALA A 169 15.73 9.64 -1.38
N ARG A 170 16.09 8.47 -0.84
CA ARG A 170 17.48 8.11 -0.55
C ARG A 170 18.34 8.01 -1.79
N ILE A 171 17.83 7.43 -2.89
CA ILE A 171 18.52 7.38 -4.20
C ILE A 171 18.84 8.80 -4.69
N TYR A 172 17.87 9.73 -4.63
CA TYR A 172 18.09 11.09 -5.10
C TYR A 172 18.95 11.94 -4.16
N GLU A 173 18.96 11.64 -2.87
CA GLU A 173 19.93 12.18 -1.92
C GLU A 173 21.35 11.77 -2.31
N LEU A 174 21.60 10.47 -2.55
CA LEU A 174 22.89 9.93 -2.96
C LEU A 174 23.35 10.46 -4.34
N LYS A 175 22.39 10.68 -5.25
CA LYS A 175 22.66 11.30 -6.57
C LYS A 175 22.85 12.83 -6.49
N GLY A 176 22.74 13.47 -5.32
CA GLY A 176 22.84 14.92 -5.14
C GLY A 176 21.67 15.71 -5.77
N ASN A 177 20.58 15.05 -6.17
CA ASN A 177 19.44 15.72 -6.80
C ASN A 177 18.45 16.24 -5.74
N LYS A 178 18.74 17.41 -5.19
CA LYS A 178 17.96 18.04 -4.13
C LYS A 178 16.47 18.22 -4.47
N ASN A 179 16.14 18.55 -5.72
CA ASN A 179 14.74 18.79 -6.12
C ASN A 179 13.92 17.49 -6.07
N LYS A 180 14.46 16.41 -6.63
CA LYS A 180 13.80 15.09 -6.58
C LYS A 180 13.78 14.52 -5.17
N TYR A 181 14.85 14.68 -4.39
CA TYR A 181 14.87 14.33 -2.97
C TYR A 181 13.70 14.97 -2.20
N LEU A 182 13.55 16.28 -2.28
CA LEU A 182 12.47 17.00 -1.59
C LEU A 182 11.08 16.59 -2.09
N LYS A 183 10.94 16.33 -3.41
CA LYS A 183 9.69 15.82 -3.99
C LYS A 183 9.30 14.48 -3.37
N TYR A 184 10.22 13.51 -3.29
CA TYR A 184 9.90 12.18 -2.78
C TYR A 184 9.81 12.14 -1.26
N LYS A 185 10.55 12.98 -0.54
CA LYS A 185 10.36 13.20 0.90
C LYS A 185 8.93 13.67 1.22
N LYS A 186 8.41 14.65 0.48
CA LYS A 186 7.02 15.10 0.63
C LYS A 186 6.00 14.00 0.33
N LYS A 187 6.25 13.19 -0.72
CA LYS A 187 5.39 12.05 -1.07
C LYS A 187 5.42 10.97 0.02
N LEU A 188 6.58 10.72 0.62
CA LEU A 188 6.74 9.82 1.76
C LEU A 188 5.86 10.28 2.93
N GLU A 189 5.93 11.55 3.34
CA GLU A 189 5.13 12.11 4.43
C GLU A 189 3.62 11.91 4.21
N VAL A 190 3.15 12.12 2.97
CA VAL A 190 1.75 11.89 2.59
C VAL A 190 1.38 10.41 2.64
N ALA A 191 2.24 9.53 2.12
CA ALA A 191 2.00 8.09 2.09
C ALA A 191 2.01 7.48 3.50
N GLU A 192 2.89 7.95 4.39
CA GLU A 192 2.94 7.52 5.78
C GLU A 192 1.68 7.91 6.55
N MET A 193 1.11 9.10 6.28
CA MET A 193 -0.18 9.48 6.87
C MET A 193 -1.30 8.50 6.54
N ALA A 194 -1.35 8.02 5.30
CA ALA A 194 -2.38 7.10 4.86
C ALA A 194 -2.12 5.65 5.32
N SER A 195 -0.89 5.16 5.13
CA SER A 195 -0.54 3.74 5.35
C SER A 195 -0.43 3.34 6.82
N PHE A 196 0.04 4.22 7.70
CA PHE A 196 0.25 3.91 9.12
C PHE A 196 -1.05 3.49 9.83
N ASN A 197 -2.15 4.20 9.59
CA ASN A 197 -3.42 3.88 10.24
C ASN A 197 -4.13 2.68 9.62
N SER A 198 -3.97 2.41 8.33
CA SER A 198 -4.52 1.20 7.72
C SER A 198 -3.89 -0.06 8.33
N PHE A 199 -2.60 -0.04 8.63
CA PHE A 199 -1.92 -1.12 9.33
C PHE A 199 -2.44 -1.32 10.77
N TYR A 200 -2.55 -0.24 11.55
CA TYR A 200 -3.00 -0.30 12.94
C TYR A 200 -4.42 -0.86 13.10
N PHE A 201 -5.33 -0.48 12.21
CA PHE A 201 -6.70 -1.00 12.22
C PHE A 201 -6.79 -2.46 11.77
N TYR A 202 -5.87 -2.90 10.93
CA TYR A 202 -5.89 -4.25 10.38
C TYR A 202 -5.36 -5.31 11.36
N ASP A 203 -4.36 -4.97 12.16
CA ASP A 203 -3.74 -5.88 13.15
C ASP A 203 -4.68 -6.16 14.34
N LEU A 204 -5.64 -5.28 14.62
CA LEU A 204 -6.61 -5.44 15.71
C LEU A 204 -7.82 -6.34 15.36
N SER A 205 -8.04 -6.68 14.08
CA SER A 205 -9.24 -7.34 13.60
C SER A 205 -9.15 -8.85 13.37
N ASN A 206 -8.32 -9.55 14.06
CA ASN A 206 -7.83 -10.93 13.87
C ASN A 206 -8.90 -12.05 13.95
N LYS A 207 -10.04 -11.99 13.24
CA LYS A 207 -11.08 -13.04 13.43
C LYS A 207 -11.58 -13.81 12.21
N LYS A 208 -11.22 -13.50 10.99
CA LYS A 208 -11.47 -14.42 9.84
C LYS A 208 -10.43 -14.15 8.75
N ILE A 209 -9.56 -15.11 8.53
CA ILE A 209 -8.63 -15.10 7.40
C ILE A 209 -9.44 -15.43 6.16
N ASP A 210 -9.87 -14.39 5.43
CA ASP A 210 -10.20 -14.57 4.04
C ASP A 210 -8.91 -14.45 3.20
N ARG A 211 -8.99 -14.81 1.95
CA ARG A 211 -7.90 -14.84 0.99
C ARG A 211 -7.07 -13.55 0.93
N GLN A 212 -7.73 -12.40 1.08
CA GLN A 212 -7.12 -11.08 1.07
C GLN A 212 -6.39 -10.75 2.36
N LYS A 213 -6.95 -11.14 3.51
CA LYS A 213 -6.33 -10.96 4.81
C LYS A 213 -4.99 -11.68 4.87
N TYR A 214 -4.89 -12.86 4.29
CA TYR A 214 -3.66 -13.63 4.26
C TYR A 214 -2.58 -12.92 3.44
N TYR A 215 -2.90 -12.47 2.23
CA TYR A 215 -1.98 -11.68 1.40
C TYR A 215 -1.54 -10.38 2.10
N LEU A 216 -2.48 -9.67 2.71
CA LEU A 216 -2.20 -8.43 3.42
C LEU A 216 -1.34 -8.63 4.67
N GLN A 217 -1.52 -9.74 5.40
CA GLN A 217 -0.64 -10.08 6.52
C GLN A 217 0.79 -10.30 6.06
N LEU A 218 1.00 -11.00 4.95
CA LEU A 218 2.33 -11.24 4.40
C LEU A 218 3.00 -9.98 3.86
N THR A 219 2.24 -9.05 3.28
CA THR A 219 2.78 -7.77 2.80
C THR A 219 3.04 -6.77 3.93
N ASN A 220 2.34 -6.87 5.06
CA ASN A 220 2.41 -5.91 6.17
C ASN A 220 3.28 -6.36 7.36
N LEU A 221 3.62 -7.66 7.48
CA LEU A 221 4.35 -8.22 8.63
C LEU A 221 5.82 -7.79 8.77
N ASN A 222 6.29 -6.77 8.06
CA ASN A 222 7.63 -6.22 8.25
C ASN A 222 7.62 -4.70 8.37
N ILE A 223 7.56 -4.28 9.59
CA ILE A 223 8.11 -3.00 10.05
C ILE A 223 9.53 -3.24 10.54
#